data_08c6e7ecad2f66eaffda3fdfc7631980
#
_entry.id   08c6e7ecad2f66eaffda3fdfc7631980
#
_cell.length_a   1.000
_cell.length_b   1.000
_cell.length_c   1.000
_cell.angle_alpha   90.00
_cell.angle_beta   90.00
_cell.angle_gamma   90.00
#
_symmetry.space_group_name_H-M   'P 1'
#
loop_
_entity.id
_entity.type
_entity.pdbx_description
1 polymer ?
#
loop_
_entity_poly.entity_id
_entity_poly.type
_entity_poly.pdbx_seq_one_letter_code
_entity_poly.pdbx_strand_id
1 'polypeptide(L)'
;VEGLVPAAEAAIGRLDILVNNAGITRDNLFMRMKDDEWEQVLAVNLTAAFRLSRAAVKGMMRRRSGRIVNIGSVVGSTGNPGQGNYAAAKAGLVGMTKALAAEVASRGITVNCIAPGFISSPMTDALNEKQREGILARVPAGRLGEGAEVAAACLYLASAEAGYVTGHTLHVNGGMAMY
;
A
#
# COMPACT_ATOMS: atom_id res chain seq x y z
N VAL A 1 16.55 5.84 -1.05
CA VAL A 1 15.19 6.42 -1.19
C VAL A 1 15.25 7.92 -1.56
N GLU A 2 16.11 8.74 -0.90
CA GLU A 2 16.07 10.20 -1.08
C GLU A 2 16.43 10.70 -2.50
N GLY A 3 17.29 10.00 -3.23
CA GLY A 3 17.66 10.34 -4.61
C GLY A 3 16.71 9.79 -5.69
N LEU A 4 15.74 8.95 -5.33
CA LEU A 4 14.97 8.18 -6.31
C LEU A 4 14.01 9.05 -7.12
N VAL A 5 13.27 9.96 -6.49
CA VAL A 5 12.32 10.86 -7.18
C VAL A 5 13.07 11.85 -8.09
N PRO A 6 14.13 12.55 -7.64
CA PRO A 6 14.92 13.37 -8.54
C PRO A 6 15.53 12.61 -9.72
N ALA A 7 16.00 11.38 -9.50
CA ALA A 7 16.54 10.55 -10.58
C ALA A 7 15.46 10.15 -11.60
N ALA A 8 14.26 9.79 -11.11
CA ALA A 8 13.13 9.50 -11.99
C ALA A 8 12.72 10.74 -12.82
N GLU A 9 12.58 11.90 -12.17
CA GLU A 9 12.23 13.15 -12.87
C GLU A 9 13.29 13.56 -13.90
N ALA A 10 14.59 13.32 -13.62
CA ALA A 10 15.65 13.56 -14.57
C ALA A 10 15.57 12.62 -15.79
N ALA A 11 15.14 11.36 -15.58
CA ALA A 11 15.07 10.36 -16.65
C ALA A 11 13.82 10.52 -17.53
N ILE A 12 12.67 10.86 -16.95
CA ILE A 12 11.36 10.88 -17.66
C ILE A 12 10.76 12.29 -17.79
N GLY A 13 11.46 13.32 -17.34
CA GLY A 13 11.06 14.73 -17.41
C GLY A 13 10.15 15.20 -16.28
N ARG A 14 9.20 14.37 -15.83
CA ARG A 14 8.30 14.67 -14.70
C ARG A 14 7.70 13.40 -14.11
N LEU A 15 7.32 13.46 -12.84
CA LEU A 15 6.65 12.37 -12.16
C LEU A 15 5.17 12.74 -11.87
N ASP A 16 4.25 12.13 -12.61
CA ASP A 16 2.81 12.37 -12.47
C ASP A 16 2.12 11.37 -11.56
N ILE A 17 2.63 10.15 -11.50
CA ILE A 17 2.07 9.05 -10.72
C ILE A 17 3.18 8.42 -9.88
N LEU A 18 2.92 8.31 -8.58
CA LEU A 18 3.77 7.57 -7.65
C LEU A 18 3.01 6.40 -7.07
N VAL A 19 3.53 5.19 -7.25
CA VAL A 19 3.01 3.98 -6.62
C VAL A 19 4.00 3.48 -5.57
N ASN A 20 3.63 3.57 -4.31
CA ASN A 20 4.41 3.03 -3.19
C ASN A 20 4.01 1.57 -2.95
N ASN A 21 4.67 0.65 -3.65
CA ASN A 21 4.39 -0.79 -3.59
C ASN A 21 5.41 -1.58 -2.76
N ALA A 22 6.64 -1.11 -2.61
CA ALA A 22 7.68 -1.82 -1.89
C ALA A 22 7.24 -2.18 -0.46
N GLY A 23 7.49 -3.42 -0.07
CA GLY A 23 7.14 -3.90 1.26
C GLY A 23 7.86 -5.19 1.61
N ILE A 24 8.08 -5.39 2.90
CA ILE A 24 8.66 -6.59 3.48
C ILE A 24 7.84 -7.04 4.69
N THR A 25 7.99 -8.29 5.09
CA THR A 25 7.53 -8.82 6.37
C THR A 25 8.72 -9.32 7.19
N ARG A 26 8.59 -9.27 8.51
CA ARG A 26 9.46 -9.88 9.51
C ARG A 26 8.55 -10.40 10.61
N ASP A 27 7.94 -11.56 10.34
CA ASP A 27 6.88 -12.11 11.18
C ASP A 27 7.49 -12.74 12.43
N ASN A 28 6.98 -12.33 13.60
CA ASN A 28 7.32 -12.91 14.87
C ASN A 28 6.20 -12.64 15.89
N LEU A 29 6.03 -13.53 16.87
CA LEU A 29 5.08 -13.28 17.96
C LEU A 29 5.47 -11.98 18.67
N PHE A 30 4.48 -11.18 19.06
CA PHE A 30 4.69 -9.84 19.62
C PHE A 30 5.69 -9.82 20.77
N MET A 31 5.58 -10.78 21.69
CA MET A 31 6.48 -10.92 22.85
C MET A 31 7.92 -11.35 22.49
N ARG A 32 8.15 -11.80 21.25
CA ARG A 32 9.46 -12.27 20.75
C ARG A 32 10.02 -11.40 19.65
N MET A 33 9.23 -10.42 19.18
CA MET A 33 9.61 -9.52 18.10
C MET A 33 10.78 -8.66 18.56
N LYS A 34 11.83 -8.63 17.76
CA LYS A 34 13.01 -7.83 18.02
C LYS A 34 12.84 -6.41 17.48
N ASP A 35 13.56 -5.47 18.09
CA ASP A 35 13.52 -4.07 17.66
C ASP A 35 13.96 -3.90 16.20
N ASP A 36 14.96 -4.65 15.75
CA ASP A 36 15.42 -4.61 14.35
C ASP A 36 14.37 -5.17 13.37
N GLU A 37 13.60 -6.19 13.74
CA GLU A 37 12.48 -6.71 12.94
C GLU A 37 11.37 -5.65 12.81
N TRP A 38 11.08 -4.93 13.89
CA TRP A 38 10.14 -3.82 13.91
C TRP A 38 10.63 -2.67 13.05
N GLU A 39 11.83 -2.17 13.28
CA GLU A 39 12.40 -1.02 12.59
C GLU A 39 12.54 -1.25 11.08
N GLN A 40 13.01 -2.43 10.64
CA GLN A 40 13.13 -2.77 9.22
C GLN A 40 11.77 -2.71 8.52
N VAL A 41 10.73 -3.26 9.12
CA VAL A 41 9.38 -3.26 8.53
C VAL A 41 8.83 -1.85 8.45
N LEU A 42 8.95 -1.04 9.49
CA LEU A 42 8.52 0.35 9.45
C LEU A 42 9.33 1.19 8.45
N ALA A 43 10.64 0.97 8.40
CA ALA A 43 11.52 1.70 7.49
C ALA A 43 11.13 1.50 6.03
N VAL A 44 10.82 0.26 5.62
CA VAL A 44 10.48 -0.07 4.23
C VAL A 44 9.01 0.22 3.93
N ASN A 45 8.08 -0.24 4.79
CA ASN A 45 6.66 -0.22 4.46
C ASN A 45 5.97 1.12 4.72
N LEU A 46 6.55 1.97 5.57
CA LEU A 46 5.96 3.26 5.96
C LEU A 46 6.90 4.43 5.70
N THR A 47 8.09 4.42 6.29
CA THR A 47 9.02 5.56 6.21
C THR A 47 9.48 5.82 4.78
N ALA A 48 9.73 4.77 3.98
CA ALA A 48 10.09 4.93 2.57
C ALA A 48 8.97 5.58 1.77
N ALA A 49 7.71 5.11 1.95
CA ALA A 49 6.54 5.71 1.30
C ALA A 49 6.35 7.18 1.68
N PHE A 50 6.55 7.54 2.94
CA PHE A 50 6.55 8.94 3.39
C PHE A 50 7.62 9.77 2.66
N ARG A 51 8.86 9.29 2.61
CA ARG A 51 9.97 10.03 1.98
C ARG A 51 9.75 10.23 0.48
N LEU A 52 9.26 9.19 -0.22
CA LEU A 52 8.96 9.27 -1.66
C LEU A 52 7.79 10.21 -1.94
N SER A 53 6.71 10.10 -1.16
CA SER A 53 5.54 10.98 -1.31
C SER A 53 5.90 12.44 -1.04
N ARG A 54 6.69 12.73 0.01
CA ARG A 54 7.19 14.07 0.33
C ARG A 54 8.04 14.67 -0.79
N ALA A 55 8.85 13.85 -1.46
CA ALA A 55 9.66 14.30 -2.58
C ALA A 55 8.80 14.57 -3.82
N ALA A 56 7.90 13.64 -4.18
CA ALA A 56 7.06 13.72 -5.37
C ALA A 56 6.05 14.87 -5.31
N VAL A 57 5.43 15.10 -4.14
CA VAL A 57 4.37 16.09 -3.98
C VAL A 57 4.82 17.51 -4.30
N LYS A 58 6.11 17.84 -4.11
CA LYS A 58 6.66 19.17 -4.45
C LYS A 58 6.48 19.53 -5.93
N GLY A 59 6.81 18.58 -6.82
CA GLY A 59 6.62 18.74 -8.26
C GLY A 59 5.14 18.75 -8.65
N MET A 60 4.36 17.83 -8.09
CA MET A 60 2.93 17.71 -8.33
C MET A 60 2.16 18.98 -7.91
N MET A 61 2.47 19.58 -6.76
CA MET A 61 1.84 20.83 -6.30
C MET A 61 2.09 22.00 -7.23
N ARG A 62 3.31 22.14 -7.78
CA ARG A 62 3.61 23.20 -8.74
C ARG A 62 2.81 23.07 -10.03
N ARG A 63 2.62 21.85 -10.50
CA ARG A 63 1.85 21.53 -11.72
C ARG A 63 0.34 21.48 -11.47
N ARG A 64 -0.10 21.43 -10.20
CA ARG A 64 -1.49 21.23 -9.79
C ARG A 64 -2.09 19.94 -10.38
N SER A 65 -1.29 18.90 -10.42
CA SER A 65 -1.69 17.58 -10.94
C SER A 65 -0.77 16.49 -10.39
N GLY A 66 -1.34 15.37 -9.96
CA GLY A 66 -0.61 14.21 -9.49
C GLY A 66 -1.50 13.11 -8.92
N ARG A 67 -0.95 11.90 -8.88
CA ARG A 67 -1.59 10.72 -8.30
C ARG A 67 -0.60 9.99 -7.40
N ILE A 68 -0.97 9.74 -6.17
CA ILE A 68 -0.18 8.90 -5.25
C ILE A 68 -1.04 7.71 -4.84
N VAL A 69 -0.56 6.51 -5.09
CA VAL A 69 -1.22 5.26 -4.72
C VAL A 69 -0.31 4.47 -3.78
N ASN A 70 -0.77 4.24 -2.58
CA ASN A 70 -0.07 3.47 -1.56
C ASN A 70 -0.61 2.04 -1.52
N ILE A 71 0.26 1.03 -1.59
CA ILE A 71 -0.18 -0.36 -1.46
C ILE A 71 -0.14 -0.75 0.03
N GLY A 72 -1.31 -0.72 0.61
CA GLY A 72 -1.59 -1.14 1.98
C GLY A 72 -1.68 -2.66 2.15
N SER A 73 -2.58 -3.09 2.99
CA SER A 73 -2.96 -4.49 3.20
C SER A 73 -4.24 -4.56 4.02
N VAL A 74 -5.04 -5.60 3.84
CA VAL A 74 -6.14 -5.94 4.74
C VAL A 74 -5.67 -6.06 6.20
N VAL A 75 -4.44 -6.54 6.41
CA VAL A 75 -3.82 -6.70 7.73
C VAL A 75 -3.70 -5.37 8.49
N GLY A 76 -3.56 -4.26 7.79
CA GLY A 76 -3.56 -2.93 8.40
C GLY A 76 -4.89 -2.57 9.09
N SER A 77 -6.00 -3.19 8.66
CA SER A 77 -7.34 -2.99 9.25
C SER A 77 -7.72 -4.11 10.22
N THR A 78 -7.41 -5.37 9.89
CA THR A 78 -7.84 -6.54 10.68
C THR A 78 -6.83 -6.99 11.73
N GLY A 79 -5.55 -6.60 11.58
CA GLY A 79 -4.45 -7.25 12.28
C GLY A 79 -4.22 -8.69 11.77
N ASN A 80 -3.09 -9.27 12.16
CA ASN A 80 -2.80 -10.69 11.98
C ASN A 80 -1.79 -11.13 13.06
N PRO A 81 -2.03 -12.24 13.78
CA PRO A 81 -1.07 -12.75 14.75
C PRO A 81 0.32 -12.93 14.13
N GLY A 82 1.36 -12.51 14.84
CA GLY A 82 2.75 -12.54 14.36
C GLY A 82 3.16 -11.40 13.44
N GLN A 83 2.26 -10.49 13.08
CA GLN A 83 2.52 -9.38 12.15
C GLN A 83 2.29 -8.00 12.78
N GLY A 84 2.61 -7.82 14.05
CA GLY A 84 2.39 -6.55 14.76
C GLY A 84 3.09 -5.36 14.10
N ASN A 85 4.35 -5.52 13.67
CA ASN A 85 5.12 -4.53 12.92
C ASN A 85 4.49 -4.22 11.55
N TYR A 86 4.11 -5.24 10.80
CA TYR A 86 3.51 -5.09 9.47
C TYR A 86 2.13 -4.44 9.56
N ALA A 87 1.28 -4.88 10.50
CA ALA A 87 -0.03 -4.29 10.76
C ALA A 87 0.09 -2.80 11.12
N ALA A 88 1.00 -2.45 12.03
CA ALA A 88 1.26 -1.07 12.40
C ALA A 88 1.71 -0.22 11.22
N ALA A 89 2.66 -0.72 10.39
CA ALA A 89 3.14 -0.01 9.21
C ALA A 89 2.02 0.22 8.19
N LYS A 90 1.19 -0.81 7.91
CA LYS A 90 0.12 -0.72 6.92
C LYS A 90 -1.07 0.12 7.41
N ALA A 91 -1.38 0.10 8.70
CA ALA A 91 -2.34 1.02 9.31
C ALA A 91 -1.83 2.47 9.29
N GLY A 92 -0.55 2.69 9.63
CA GLY A 92 0.09 3.99 9.54
C GLY A 92 0.08 4.56 8.12
N LEU A 93 0.25 3.71 7.11
CA LEU A 93 0.18 4.10 5.70
C LEU A 93 -1.22 4.62 5.32
N VAL A 94 -2.29 4.02 5.84
CA VAL A 94 -3.67 4.51 5.64
C VAL A 94 -3.86 5.88 6.30
N GLY A 95 -3.39 6.06 7.54
CA GLY A 95 -3.44 7.35 8.23
C GLY A 95 -2.68 8.43 7.48
N MET A 96 -1.44 8.14 7.04
CA MET A 96 -0.62 9.04 6.24
C MET A 96 -1.30 9.41 4.91
N THR A 97 -1.94 8.44 4.24
CA THR A 97 -2.71 8.65 3.01
C THR A 97 -3.79 9.71 3.21
N LYS A 98 -4.59 9.59 4.28
CA LYS A 98 -5.68 10.54 4.59
C LYS A 98 -5.16 11.93 4.90
N ALA A 99 -4.11 12.04 5.71
CA ALA A 99 -3.52 13.33 6.07
C ALA A 99 -2.97 14.05 4.84
N LEU A 100 -2.16 13.37 4.03
CA LEU A 100 -1.61 13.96 2.81
C LEU A 100 -2.71 14.31 1.79
N ALA A 101 -3.73 13.47 1.64
CA ALA A 101 -4.87 13.75 0.76
C ALA A 101 -5.56 15.06 1.13
N ALA A 102 -5.82 15.30 2.41
CA ALA A 102 -6.43 16.53 2.90
C ALA A 102 -5.58 17.77 2.60
N GLU A 103 -4.25 17.65 2.71
CA GLU A 103 -3.33 18.77 2.46
C GLU A 103 -3.26 19.17 0.97
N VAL A 104 -3.38 18.21 0.04
CA VAL A 104 -3.06 18.45 -1.38
C VAL A 104 -4.26 18.40 -2.32
N ALA A 105 -5.45 18.04 -1.85
CA ALA A 105 -6.65 17.89 -2.68
C ALA A 105 -6.98 19.18 -3.47
N SER A 106 -6.86 20.34 -2.85
CA SER A 106 -7.09 21.65 -3.50
C SER A 106 -6.08 21.95 -4.63
N ARG A 107 -5.06 21.15 -4.77
CA ARG A 107 -4.03 21.24 -5.82
C ARG A 107 -4.23 20.23 -6.94
N GLY A 108 -5.39 19.58 -7.06
CA GLY A 108 -5.67 18.58 -8.09
C GLY A 108 -4.84 17.29 -7.94
N ILE A 109 -4.35 17.01 -6.75
CA ILE A 109 -3.57 15.81 -6.43
C ILE A 109 -4.46 14.87 -5.63
N THR A 110 -4.53 13.60 -6.03
CA THR A 110 -5.21 12.58 -5.23
C THR A 110 -4.19 11.65 -4.57
N VAL A 111 -4.49 11.23 -3.35
CA VAL A 111 -3.68 10.29 -2.57
C VAL A 111 -4.60 9.21 -2.04
N ASN A 112 -4.40 7.98 -2.47
CA ASN A 112 -5.25 6.85 -2.10
C ASN A 112 -4.42 5.64 -1.66
N CYS A 113 -5.07 4.73 -0.98
CA CYS A 113 -4.50 3.46 -0.56
C CYS A 113 -5.28 2.31 -1.23
N ILE A 114 -4.60 1.23 -1.55
CA ILE A 114 -5.22 -0.05 -1.90
C ILE A 114 -4.94 -1.01 -0.75
N ALA A 115 -5.93 -1.77 -0.31
CA ALA A 115 -5.79 -2.80 0.72
C ALA A 115 -6.04 -4.19 0.12
N PRO A 116 -5.00 -4.83 -0.44
CA PRO A 116 -5.11 -6.19 -0.92
C PRO A 116 -5.36 -7.17 0.23
N GLY A 117 -6.09 -8.25 -0.08
CA GLY A 117 -6.18 -9.44 0.75
C GLY A 117 -5.03 -10.42 0.48
N PHE A 118 -5.33 -11.70 0.50
CA PHE A 118 -4.38 -12.75 0.08
C PHE A 118 -4.31 -12.82 -1.44
N ILE A 119 -3.14 -12.51 -1.99
CA ILE A 119 -2.87 -12.45 -3.43
C ILE A 119 -1.94 -13.62 -3.80
N SER A 120 -2.26 -14.29 -4.92
CA SER A 120 -1.43 -15.33 -5.51
C SER A 120 -0.02 -14.81 -5.79
N SER A 121 0.97 -15.55 -5.37
CA SER A 121 2.38 -15.21 -5.49
C SER A 121 3.23 -16.48 -5.34
N PRO A 122 4.50 -16.49 -5.74
CA PRO A 122 5.39 -17.61 -5.49
C PRO A 122 5.43 -18.07 -4.02
N MET A 123 5.20 -17.14 -3.08
CA MET A 123 5.15 -17.46 -1.65
C MET A 123 3.86 -18.20 -1.28
N THR A 124 2.71 -17.84 -1.83
CA THR A 124 1.44 -18.53 -1.58
C THR A 124 1.36 -19.86 -2.34
N ASP A 125 2.05 -19.98 -3.46
CA ASP A 125 2.12 -21.23 -4.23
C ASP A 125 2.95 -22.31 -3.53
N ALA A 126 3.88 -21.90 -2.66
CA ALA A 126 4.68 -22.81 -1.84
C ALA A 126 3.96 -23.35 -0.59
N LEU A 127 2.74 -22.87 -0.30
CA LEU A 127 1.95 -23.31 0.85
C LEU A 127 1.42 -24.73 0.65
N ASN A 128 1.41 -25.54 1.73
CA ASN A 128 0.75 -26.82 1.70
C ASN A 128 -0.78 -26.66 1.69
N GLU A 129 -1.49 -27.76 1.34
CA GLU A 129 -2.94 -27.75 1.15
C GLU A 129 -3.70 -27.27 2.41
N LYS A 130 -3.31 -27.73 3.60
CA LYS A 130 -3.92 -27.32 4.88
C LYS A 130 -3.75 -25.83 5.17
N GLN A 131 -2.58 -25.27 4.85
CA GLN A 131 -2.33 -23.83 4.99
C GLN A 131 -3.18 -23.04 3.99
N ARG A 132 -3.27 -23.53 2.75
CA ARG A 132 -4.09 -22.91 1.71
C ARG A 132 -5.57 -22.93 2.08
N GLU A 133 -6.10 -24.03 2.55
CA GLU A 133 -7.49 -24.15 3.06
C GLU A 133 -7.75 -23.17 4.20
N GLY A 134 -6.83 -23.07 5.17
CA GLY A 134 -6.94 -22.13 6.29
C GLY A 134 -6.96 -20.64 5.84
N ILE A 135 -6.28 -20.31 4.76
CA ILE A 135 -6.35 -18.97 4.14
C ILE A 135 -7.69 -18.80 3.44
N LEU A 136 -8.09 -19.76 2.60
CA LEU A 136 -9.33 -19.67 1.82
C LEU A 136 -10.58 -19.60 2.68
N ALA A 137 -10.59 -20.27 3.82
CA ALA A 137 -11.67 -20.19 4.80
C ALA A 137 -11.92 -18.76 5.33
N ARG A 138 -10.94 -17.87 5.20
CA ARG A 138 -11.01 -16.45 5.60
C ARG A 138 -11.40 -15.52 4.45
N VAL A 139 -11.50 -16.02 3.22
CA VAL A 139 -11.80 -15.24 2.03
C VAL A 139 -13.21 -15.58 1.52
N PRO A 140 -14.22 -14.72 1.73
CA PRO A 140 -15.59 -15.00 1.25
C PRO A 140 -15.69 -15.33 -0.24
N ALA A 141 -14.84 -14.74 -1.08
CA ALA A 141 -14.78 -15.07 -2.52
C ALA A 141 -14.27 -16.49 -2.84
N GLY A 142 -13.79 -17.25 -1.84
CA GLY A 142 -13.38 -18.65 -1.97
C GLY A 142 -12.10 -18.88 -2.80
N ARG A 143 -11.36 -17.82 -3.12
CA ARG A 143 -10.10 -17.89 -3.90
C ARG A 143 -9.10 -16.84 -3.45
N LEU A 144 -7.84 -17.04 -3.79
CA LEU A 144 -6.86 -15.97 -3.73
C LEU A 144 -7.16 -14.92 -4.81
N GLY A 145 -6.82 -13.68 -4.54
CA GLY A 145 -6.82 -12.64 -5.57
C GLY A 145 -5.59 -12.77 -6.48
N GLU A 146 -5.66 -12.15 -7.63
CA GLU A 146 -4.57 -12.09 -8.59
C GLU A 146 -3.86 -10.72 -8.53
N GLY A 147 -2.57 -10.68 -8.80
CA GLY A 147 -1.82 -9.43 -8.90
C GLY A 147 -2.43 -8.45 -9.92
N ALA A 148 -3.01 -8.97 -11.01
CA ALA A 148 -3.72 -8.20 -12.02
C ALA A 148 -4.96 -7.47 -11.46
N GLU A 149 -5.66 -8.03 -10.47
CA GLU A 149 -6.82 -7.39 -9.85
C GLU A 149 -6.40 -6.18 -9.00
N VAL A 150 -5.26 -6.28 -8.31
CA VAL A 150 -4.66 -5.16 -7.58
C VAL A 150 -4.13 -4.10 -8.56
N ALA A 151 -3.52 -4.52 -9.66
CA ALA A 151 -3.03 -3.62 -10.71
C ALA A 151 -4.19 -2.86 -11.39
N ALA A 152 -5.33 -3.49 -11.63
CA ALA A 152 -6.52 -2.83 -12.17
C ALA A 152 -7.05 -1.74 -11.22
N ALA A 153 -7.08 -2.00 -9.92
CA ALA A 153 -7.43 -1.01 -8.91
C ALA A 153 -6.43 0.17 -8.88
N CYS A 154 -5.14 -0.13 -9.02
CA CYS A 154 -4.09 0.87 -9.11
C CYS A 154 -4.25 1.73 -10.36
N LEU A 155 -4.53 1.13 -11.51
CA LEU A 155 -4.76 1.82 -12.77
C LEU A 155 -5.96 2.77 -12.66
N TYR A 156 -7.07 2.33 -12.07
CA TYR A 156 -8.22 3.19 -11.80
C TYR A 156 -7.86 4.40 -10.94
N LEU A 157 -7.21 4.20 -9.80
CA LEU A 157 -6.84 5.30 -8.90
C LEU A 157 -5.79 6.25 -9.49
N ALA A 158 -5.00 5.78 -10.44
CA ALA A 158 -4.02 6.59 -11.18
C ALA A 158 -4.62 7.37 -12.36
N SER A 159 -5.84 7.03 -12.78
CA SER A 159 -6.50 7.59 -13.95
C SER A 159 -7.14 8.96 -13.70
N ALA A 160 -7.64 9.58 -14.76
CA ALA A 160 -8.39 10.83 -14.69
C ALA A 160 -9.78 10.64 -14.07
N GLU A 161 -10.39 9.48 -14.29
CA GLU A 161 -11.73 9.11 -13.81
C GLU A 161 -11.80 9.07 -12.28
N ALA A 162 -10.67 8.77 -11.62
CA ALA A 162 -10.57 8.80 -10.16
C ALA A 162 -10.26 10.22 -9.60
N GLY A 163 -10.39 11.27 -10.41
CA GLY A 163 -10.01 12.63 -10.00
C GLY A 163 -10.76 13.19 -8.79
N TYR A 164 -11.91 12.62 -8.42
CA TYR A 164 -12.68 13.00 -7.22
C TYR A 164 -12.54 11.98 -6.07
N VAL A 165 -11.71 10.94 -6.24
CA VAL A 165 -11.41 9.93 -5.22
C VAL A 165 -10.09 10.28 -4.56
N THR A 166 -10.11 10.70 -3.30
CA THR A 166 -8.89 11.00 -2.52
C THR A 166 -9.07 10.68 -1.05
N GLY A 167 -8.02 10.27 -0.37
CA GLY A 167 -8.04 9.84 1.02
C GLY A 167 -8.72 8.47 1.24
N HIS A 168 -9.09 7.79 0.16
CA HIS A 168 -9.81 6.53 0.20
C HIS A 168 -8.87 5.32 0.33
N THR A 169 -9.38 4.26 0.97
CA THR A 169 -8.74 2.93 0.95
C THR A 169 -9.62 1.98 0.15
N LEU A 170 -9.17 1.63 -1.05
CA LEU A 170 -9.88 0.69 -1.92
C LEU A 170 -9.52 -0.75 -1.52
N HIS A 171 -10.49 -1.49 -1.04
CA HIS A 171 -10.33 -2.87 -0.61
C HIS A 171 -10.39 -3.83 -1.80
N VAL A 172 -9.31 -4.62 -2.01
CA VAL A 172 -9.21 -5.65 -3.05
C VAL A 172 -8.84 -6.96 -2.35
N ASN A 173 -9.80 -7.54 -1.63
CA ASN A 173 -9.52 -8.58 -0.65
C ASN A 173 -10.52 -9.75 -0.64
N GLY A 174 -11.37 -9.87 -1.68
CA GLY A 174 -12.34 -10.97 -1.77
C GLY A 174 -13.37 -11.00 -0.64
N GLY A 175 -13.63 -9.86 0.00
CA GLY A 175 -14.59 -9.74 1.11
C GLY A 175 -14.02 -10.03 2.49
N MET A 176 -12.70 -10.18 2.65
CA MET A 176 -12.07 -10.42 3.96
C MET A 176 -12.31 -9.28 4.96
N ALA A 177 -12.45 -8.06 4.46
CA ALA A 177 -12.79 -6.88 5.25
C ALA A 177 -13.71 -5.98 4.42
N MET A 178 -14.85 -5.60 5.02
CA MET A 178 -15.91 -4.80 4.39
C MET A 178 -16.14 -3.56 5.27
N TYR A 179 -15.64 -2.39 4.82
CA TYR A 179 -15.74 -1.12 5.55
C TYR A 179 -16.35 -0.03 4.67
#